data_5222aa0e4a78bb13fe6e531fcac65692
#
_entry.id   5222aa0e4a78bb13fe6e531fcac65692
#
_cell.length_a   1.000
_cell.length_b   1.000
_cell.length_c   1.000
_cell.angle_alpha   90.00
_cell.angle_beta   90.00
_cell.angle_gamma   90.00
#
_symmetry.space_group_name_H-M   'P 1'
#
loop_
_entity.id
_entity.type
_entity.pdbx_description
1 polymer ?
#
loop_
_entity_poly.entity_id
_entity_poly.type
_entity_poly.pdbx_seq_one_letter_code
_entity_poly.pdbx_strand_id
1 'polypeptide(L)' 'MANILAVDDNLELCKLIRTTLERDGHRVETRQAGGALTEALCRWADCILLDVMMPGEDGFAVCRRIRSLTE' A
#
# COMPACT_ATOMS: atom_id res chain seq x y z
N MET A 1 14.09 6.54 8.16
CA MET A 1 12.84 5.86 8.54
C MET A 1 11.69 6.41 7.70
N ALA A 2 10.95 5.54 7.05
CA ALA A 2 9.86 5.94 6.17
C ALA A 2 8.54 5.29 6.58
N ASN A 3 7.43 5.94 6.23
CA ASN A 3 6.10 5.37 6.36
C ASN A 3 5.75 4.71 5.03
N ILE A 4 5.57 3.40 5.04
CA ILE A 4 5.35 2.61 3.84
C ILE A 4 3.98 1.96 3.89
N LEU A 5 3.22 2.11 2.81
CA LEU A 5 1.93 1.45 2.63
C LEU A 5 2.08 0.41 1.53
N ALA A 6 1.78 -0.84 1.85
CA ALA A 6 1.80 -1.92 0.87
C ALA A 6 0.37 -2.40 0.59
N VAL A 7 0.00 -2.45 -0.67
CA VAL A 7 -1.34 -2.86 -1.13
C VAL A 7 -1.18 -4.09 -2.00
N ASP A 8 -1.59 -5.24 -1.49
CA ASP A 8 -1.45 -6.52 -2.18
C ASP A 8 -2.50 -7.49 -1.62
N ASP A 9 -3.18 -8.23 -2.48
CA ASP A 9 -4.18 -9.20 -2.05
C ASP A 9 -3.55 -10.45 -1.40
N ASN A 10 -2.25 -10.65 -1.57
CA ASN A 10 -1.53 -11.77 -0.98
C ASN A 10 -1.12 -11.44 0.45
N LEU A 11 -1.84 -12.01 1.42
CA LEU A 11 -1.60 -11.74 2.84
C LEU A 11 -0.20 -12.17 3.29
N GLU A 12 0.29 -13.30 2.78
CA GLU A 12 1.63 -13.80 3.13
C GLU A 12 2.72 -12.83 2.66
N LEU A 13 2.55 -12.29 1.45
CA LEU A 13 3.49 -11.30 0.93
C LEU A 13 3.44 -10.01 1.74
N CYS A 14 2.25 -9.57 2.16
CA CYS A 14 2.12 -8.40 3.03
C CYS A 14 2.87 -8.59 4.35
N LYS A 15 2.77 -9.78 4.94
CA LYS A 15 3.48 -10.11 6.18
C LYS A 15 4.99 -10.08 5.97
N LEU A 16 5.46 -10.62 4.86
CA LEU A 16 6.88 -10.62 4.53
C LEU A 16 7.41 -9.20 4.33
N ILE A 17 6.68 -8.38 3.60
CA ILE A 17 7.04 -6.98 3.37
C ILE A 17 7.13 -6.24 4.71
N ARG A 18 6.12 -6.40 5.56
CA ARG A 18 6.09 -5.76 6.88
C ARG A 18 7.29 -6.17 7.71
N THR A 19 7.53 -7.48 7.85
CA THR A 19 8.63 -7.98 8.66
C THR A 19 9.98 -7.46 8.17
N THR A 20 10.20 -7.50 6.86
CA THR A 20 11.46 -7.09 6.25
C THR A 20 11.72 -5.60 6.46
N LEU A 21 10.72 -4.77 6.19
CA LEU A 21 10.89 -3.31 6.24
C LEU A 21 10.88 -2.78 7.67
N GLU A 22 10.10 -3.38 8.56
CA GLU A 22 10.11 -2.99 9.98
C GLU A 22 11.45 -3.32 10.63
N ARG A 23 12.11 -4.38 10.18
CA ARG A 23 13.47 -4.72 10.65
C ARG A 23 14.44 -3.59 10.34
N ASP A 24 14.25 -2.90 9.22
CA ASP A 24 15.11 -1.79 8.81
C ASP A 24 14.67 -0.45 9.41
N GLY A 25 13.70 -0.46 10.33
CA GLY A 25 13.27 0.75 11.04
C GLY A 25 12.16 1.53 10.37
N HIS A 26 11.53 0.99 9.33
CA HIS A 26 10.40 1.65 8.67
C HIS A 26 9.09 1.33 9.38
N ARG A 27 8.10 2.20 9.20
CA ARG A 27 6.73 1.95 9.65
C ARG A 27 5.94 1.43 8.46
N VAL A 28 5.23 0.31 8.63
CA VAL A 28 4.54 -0.35 7.53
C VAL A 28 3.08 -0.57 7.86
N GLU A 29 2.20 -0.13 6.96
CA GLU A 29 0.79 -0.49 6.95
C GLU A 29 0.51 -1.31 5.72
N THR A 30 -0.39 -2.27 5.83
CA THR A 30 -0.75 -3.13 4.69
C THR A 30 -2.25 -3.13 4.49
N ARG A 31 -2.67 -3.23 3.23
CA ARG A 31 -4.09 -3.41 2.85
C ARG A 31 -4.15 -4.44 1.73
N GLN A 32 -5.24 -5.19 1.68
CA GLN A 32 -5.39 -6.26 0.71
C GLN A 32 -6.26 -5.86 -0.48
N ALA A 33 -6.78 -4.64 -0.48
CA ALA A 33 -7.63 -4.15 -1.57
C ALA A 33 -7.53 -2.63 -1.69
N GLY A 34 -7.66 -2.13 -2.91
CA GLY A 34 -7.63 -0.69 -3.17
C GLY A 34 -8.79 0.06 -2.53
N GLY A 35 -9.94 -0.61 -2.34
CA GLY A 35 -11.10 0.00 -1.69
C GLY A 35 -10.90 0.32 -0.21
N ALA A 36 -9.88 -0.28 0.42
CA ALA A 36 -9.57 -0.02 1.81
C ALA A 36 -8.69 1.23 2.02
N LEU A 37 -8.27 1.87 0.95
CA LEU A 37 -7.41 3.05 1.01
C LEU A 37 -8.22 4.29 1.35
N THR A 38 -7.74 5.06 2.31
CA THR A 38 -8.30 6.36 2.67
C THR A 38 -7.33 7.46 2.30
N GLU A 39 -7.83 8.69 2.19
CA GLU A 39 -6.97 9.84 1.95
C GLU A 39 -5.92 9.98 3.06
N ALA A 40 -6.35 9.84 4.32
CA ALA A 40 -5.45 9.95 5.46
C ALA A 40 -4.31 8.93 5.38
N LEU A 41 -4.63 7.67 5.02
CA LEU A 41 -3.63 6.62 4.89
C LEU A 41 -2.64 6.91 3.76
N CYS A 42 -3.16 7.36 2.61
CA CYS A 42 -2.33 7.69 1.46
C CYS A 42 -1.42 8.88 1.76
N ARG A 43 -1.90 9.88 2.51
CA ARG A 43 -1.09 11.04 2.91
C ARG A 43 -0.06 10.69 3.96
N TRP A 44 -0.36 9.72 4.83
CA TRP A 44 0.58 9.23 5.84
C TRP A 44 1.80 8.58 5.20
N ALA A 45 1.63 7.89 4.07
CA ALA A 45 2.68 7.10 3.43
C ALA A 45 3.68 7.98 2.69
N ASP A 46 4.95 7.72 2.91
CA ASP A 46 6.02 8.31 2.11
C ASP A 46 6.22 7.52 0.82
N CYS A 47 5.89 6.23 0.85
CA CYS A 47 6.03 5.33 -0.28
C CYS A 47 4.86 4.34 -0.29
N ILE A 48 4.28 4.10 -1.44
CA ILE A 48 3.20 3.13 -1.62
C ILE A 48 3.66 2.04 -2.59
N LEU A 49 3.67 0.80 -2.10
CA LEU A 49 3.95 -0.38 -2.91
C LEU A 49 2.61 -0.96 -3.33
N LEU A 50 2.31 -0.90 -4.62
CA LEU A 50 1.01 -1.29 -5.15
C LEU A 50 1.13 -2.48 -6.10
N ASP A 51 0.44 -3.57 -5.79
CA ASP A 51 0.27 -4.69 -6.70
C ASP A 51 -0.79 -4.32 -7.73
N VAL A 52 -0.43 -4.32 -9.02
CA VAL A 52 -1.33 -3.96 -10.11
C VAL A 52 -2.14 -5.16 -10.61
N MET A 53 -1.84 -6.36 -10.13
CA MET A 53 -2.44 -7.60 -10.61
C MET A 53 -3.44 -8.21 -9.61
N MET A 54 -4.11 -7.37 -8.82
CA MET A 54 -5.08 -7.86 -7.85
C MET A 54 -6.39 -8.29 -8.54
N PRO A 55 -6.93 -9.48 -8.19
CA PRO A 55 -8.20 -9.92 -8.76
C PRO A 55 -9.33 -8.93 -8.48
N GLY A 56 -10.13 -8.66 -9.49
CA GLY A 56 -11.28 -7.78 -9.37
C GLY A 56 -10.94 -6.29 -9.27
N GLU A 57 -9.68 -5.94 -9.35
CA GLU A 57 -9.23 -4.54 -9.29
C GLU A 57 -8.25 -4.24 -10.41
N ASP A 58 -8.38 -3.03 -10.99
CA ASP A 58 -7.39 -2.50 -11.92
C ASP A 58 -6.39 -1.67 -11.12
N GLY A 59 -5.16 -2.18 -10.98
CA GLY A 59 -4.10 -1.52 -10.22
C GLY A 59 -3.78 -0.12 -10.74
N PHE A 60 -3.90 0.09 -12.04
CA PHE A 60 -3.67 1.42 -12.60
C PHE A 60 -4.78 2.39 -12.20
N ALA A 61 -6.04 1.93 -12.11
CA ALA A 61 -7.15 2.75 -11.62
C ALA A 61 -6.95 3.09 -10.14
N VAL A 62 -6.49 2.14 -9.35
CA VAL A 62 -6.15 2.38 -7.94
C VAL A 62 -5.05 3.43 -7.82
N CYS A 63 -4.02 3.34 -8.66
CA CYS A 63 -2.92 4.30 -8.67
C CYS A 63 -3.42 5.72 -8.99
N ARG A 64 -4.28 5.84 -9.99
CA ARG A 64 -4.90 7.15 -10.34
C ARG A 64 -5.70 7.71 -9.18
N ARG A 65 -6.46 6.84 -8.50
CA ARG A 65 -7.26 7.25 -7.34
C ARG A 65 -6.37 7.76 -6.21
N ILE A 66 -5.28 7.06 -5.91
CA ILE A 66 -4.32 7.48 -4.89
C ILE A 66 -3.78 8.87 -5.21
N ARG A 67 -3.39 9.11 -6.45
CA ARG A 67 -2.87 10.40 -6.88
C ARG A 67 -3.91 11.50 -6.75
N SER A 68 -5.17 11.21 -7.07
CA SER A 68 -6.25 12.20 -6.92
C SER A 68 -6.51 12.55 -5.46
N LEU A 69 -6.24 11.63 -4.53
CA LEU A 69 -6.42 11.86 -3.09
C LEU A 69 -5.27 12.66 -2.49
N THR A 70 -4.08 12.60 -3.08
CA THR A 70 -2.86 13.17 -2.48
C THR A 70 -2.30 14.38 -3.23
N GLU A 71 -2.81 14.65 -4.40
CA GLU A 71 -2.45 15.83 -5.20
C GLU A 71 -3.56 16.88 -5.15
#